data_a898a74d3fa559275fee26e6374b54c8
#
_entry.id   a898a74d3fa559275fee26e6374b54c8
#
_cell.length_a   1.000
_cell.length_b   1.000
_cell.length_c   1.000
_cell.angle_alpha   90.00
_cell.angle_beta   90.00
_cell.angle_gamma   90.00
#
_symmetry.space_group_name_H-M   'P 1'
#
loop_
_entity.id
_entity.type
_entity.pdbx_description
1 polymer ?
#
loop_
_entity_poly.entity_id
_entity_poly.type
_entity_poly.pdbx_seq_one_letter_code
_entity_poly.pdbx_strand_id
1 'polypeptide(L)'
;LPASVASPMSVSEAITAARNLPTETPHTKGYNRAEDFGDWQNSDQLCGYGTTRDYILNRDLTNPVMDSNCKVQSGTLHDPYTGQTINFRKSVVKNGKTVSGDSTAVQIDHVVALNDAWASGLWKNSRKNDRVKYANDPDVLLASQGDANNAKSEGINLYGSGVPKKSVGRWAASTPSVWLPSNSGYQCSYMAKRVYIKDKYGLSMSSWEKSETIGFLQQCQAKEN
;
A
#
# COMPACT_ATOMS: atom_id res chain seq x y z
N LEU A 1 -15.78 -5.36 -3.66
CA LEU A 1 -14.72 -4.79 -2.80
C LEU A 1 -15.22 -3.50 -2.14
N PRO A 2 -14.88 -3.24 -0.87
CA PRO A 2 -15.14 -1.93 -0.27
C PRO A 2 -14.50 -0.81 -1.08
N ALA A 3 -15.13 0.37 -1.07
CA ALA A 3 -14.65 1.53 -1.84
C ALA A 3 -13.20 1.94 -1.47
N SER A 4 -12.80 1.77 -0.19
CA SER A 4 -11.44 2.07 0.28
C SER A 4 -10.37 1.15 -0.31
N VAL A 5 -10.75 -0.05 -0.76
CA VAL A 5 -9.85 -1.09 -1.29
C VAL A 5 -9.78 -1.01 -2.82
N ALA A 6 -10.90 -0.70 -3.47
CA ALA A 6 -10.97 -0.59 -4.91
C ALA A 6 -10.15 0.60 -5.44
N SER A 7 -9.71 0.50 -6.69
CA SER A 7 -9.08 1.63 -7.36
C SER A 7 -10.12 2.72 -7.67
N PRO A 8 -9.82 4.02 -7.39
CA PRO A 8 -10.64 5.13 -7.88
C PRO A 8 -10.65 5.27 -9.40
N MET A 9 -9.63 4.73 -10.08
CA MET A 9 -9.57 4.67 -11.54
C MET A 9 -10.10 3.31 -12.03
N SER A 10 -10.87 3.33 -13.10
CA SER A 10 -11.14 2.12 -13.88
C SER A 10 -9.86 1.59 -14.53
N VAL A 11 -9.89 0.35 -14.99
CA VAL A 11 -8.75 -0.23 -15.73
C VAL A 11 -8.44 0.61 -16.98
N SER A 12 -9.44 1.03 -17.72
CA SER A 12 -9.28 1.87 -18.91
C SER A 12 -8.64 3.23 -18.59
N GLU A 13 -9.13 3.90 -17.55
CA GLU A 13 -8.56 5.17 -17.07
C GLU A 13 -7.12 4.99 -16.60
N ALA A 14 -6.82 3.91 -15.91
CA ALA A 14 -5.48 3.61 -15.42
C ALA A 14 -4.49 3.37 -16.57
N ILE A 15 -4.89 2.70 -17.64
CA ILE A 15 -4.05 2.53 -18.84
C ILE A 15 -3.69 3.88 -19.43
N THR A 16 -4.67 4.76 -19.63
CA THR A 16 -4.44 6.11 -20.16
C THR A 16 -3.51 6.92 -19.24
N ALA A 17 -3.78 6.89 -17.94
CA ALA A 17 -2.95 7.60 -16.97
C ALA A 17 -1.51 7.07 -16.95
N ALA A 18 -1.32 5.75 -16.97
CA ALA A 18 0.02 5.15 -16.98
C ALA A 18 0.83 5.57 -18.21
N ARG A 19 0.20 5.65 -19.39
CA ARG A 19 0.85 6.14 -20.62
C ARG A 19 1.33 7.58 -20.49
N ASN A 20 0.61 8.40 -19.73
CA ASN A 20 0.88 9.83 -19.58
C ASN A 20 1.81 10.17 -18.41
N LEU A 21 2.08 9.23 -17.50
CA LEU A 21 3.03 9.45 -16.43
C LEU A 21 4.45 9.66 -16.99
N PRO A 22 5.27 10.51 -16.34
CA PRO A 22 6.67 10.64 -16.73
C PRO A 22 7.39 9.30 -16.68
N THR A 23 8.26 9.04 -17.64
CA THR A 23 9.13 7.87 -17.64
C THR A 23 10.53 8.29 -17.22
N GLU A 24 10.99 7.84 -16.06
CA GLU A 24 12.28 8.22 -15.51
C GLU A 24 12.96 7.01 -14.87
N THR A 25 14.29 7.01 -14.89
CA THR A 25 15.06 6.02 -14.13
C THR A 25 14.86 6.27 -12.64
N PRO A 26 14.60 5.23 -11.82
CA PRO A 26 14.42 5.40 -10.39
C PRO A 26 15.66 6.00 -9.71
N HIS A 27 15.42 6.95 -8.80
CA HIS A 27 16.45 7.52 -7.97
C HIS A 27 16.60 6.69 -6.69
N THR A 28 17.59 5.79 -6.67
CA THR A 28 17.70 4.77 -5.60
C THR A 28 18.56 5.20 -4.41
N LYS A 29 19.12 6.41 -4.42
CA LYS A 29 20.02 6.90 -3.38
C LYS A 29 19.29 7.78 -2.36
N GLY A 30 19.79 7.76 -1.13
CA GLY A 30 19.44 8.72 -0.10
C GLY A 30 18.15 8.44 0.66
N TYR A 31 17.43 7.37 0.35
CA TYR A 31 16.20 7.05 1.05
C TYR A 31 16.44 6.70 2.51
N ASN A 32 15.77 7.41 3.40
CA ASN A 32 15.71 7.10 4.83
C ASN A 32 14.26 7.28 5.29
N ARG A 33 13.59 6.18 5.61
CA ARG A 33 12.17 6.20 5.95
C ARG A 33 11.85 7.13 7.11
N ALA A 34 12.59 7.02 8.19
CA ALA A 34 12.32 7.79 9.42
C ALA A 34 12.55 9.29 9.22
N GLU A 35 13.66 9.65 8.57
CA GLU A 35 14.02 11.07 8.35
C GLU A 35 13.13 11.73 7.30
N ASP A 36 12.79 11.01 6.24
CA ASP A 36 12.11 11.60 5.09
C ASP A 36 10.59 11.59 5.23
N PHE A 37 10.03 10.54 5.81
CA PHE A 37 8.57 10.34 5.87
C PHE A 37 8.01 10.36 7.30
N GLY A 38 8.83 10.15 8.33
CA GLY A 38 8.42 10.15 9.73
C GLY A 38 7.52 8.98 10.11
N ASP A 39 6.90 9.11 11.29
CA ASP A 39 5.94 8.15 11.81
C ASP A 39 4.49 8.57 11.50
N TRP A 40 3.53 7.73 11.91
CA TRP A 40 2.12 8.06 11.81
C TRP A 40 1.81 9.34 12.59
N GLN A 41 1.18 10.30 11.91
CA GLN A 41 0.71 11.53 12.53
C GLN A 41 -0.62 11.30 13.25
N ASN A 42 -0.93 12.17 14.20
CA ASN A 42 -2.27 12.25 14.77
C ASN A 42 -3.27 12.57 13.66
N SER A 43 -4.44 11.94 13.70
CA SER A 43 -5.51 12.20 12.76
C SER A 43 -6.43 13.28 13.29
N ASP A 44 -6.64 14.34 12.50
CA ASP A 44 -7.59 15.42 12.82
C ASP A 44 -9.04 14.93 12.86
N GLN A 45 -9.31 13.75 12.31
CA GLN A 45 -10.64 13.16 12.24
C GLN A 45 -10.94 12.19 13.39
N LEU A 46 -9.99 11.99 14.29
CA LEU A 46 -10.13 11.11 15.45
C LEU A 46 -9.90 11.87 16.74
N CYS A 47 -10.52 11.38 17.82
CA CYS A 47 -10.31 11.92 19.16
C CYS A 47 -8.93 11.54 19.73
N GLY A 48 -8.55 12.19 20.83
CA GLY A 48 -7.43 11.81 21.69
C GLY A 48 -6.12 11.61 20.94
N TYR A 49 -5.58 10.40 21.01
CA TYR A 49 -4.31 10.03 20.41
C TYR A 49 -4.44 9.18 19.14
N GLY A 50 -5.64 9.14 18.54
CA GLY A 50 -5.86 8.44 17.27
C GLY A 50 -4.94 8.95 16.17
N THR A 51 -4.22 8.03 15.52
CA THR A 51 -3.28 8.34 14.44
C THR A 51 -3.87 7.98 13.08
N THR A 52 -3.14 8.29 12.03
CA THR A 52 -3.46 7.82 10.68
C THR A 52 -3.64 6.30 10.63
N ARG A 53 -2.81 5.54 11.36
CA ARG A 53 -2.96 4.07 11.47
C ARG A 53 -4.33 3.71 12.01
N ASP A 54 -4.77 4.35 13.09
CA ASP A 54 -6.10 4.09 13.68
C ASP A 54 -7.21 4.47 12.71
N TYR A 55 -7.05 5.56 11.98
CA TYR A 55 -8.01 5.98 10.95
C TYR A 55 -8.18 4.91 9.87
N ILE A 56 -7.08 4.35 9.36
CA ILE A 56 -7.13 3.32 8.32
C ILE A 56 -7.69 2.01 8.89
N LEU A 57 -7.30 1.60 10.09
CA LEU A 57 -7.87 0.41 10.73
C LEU A 57 -9.38 0.56 10.93
N ASN A 58 -9.83 1.72 11.37
CA ASN A 58 -11.27 1.98 11.52
C ASN A 58 -12.03 1.94 10.19
N ARG A 59 -11.40 2.40 9.12
CA ARG A 59 -11.98 2.38 7.77
C ARG A 59 -12.06 0.97 7.19
N ASP A 60 -11.00 0.17 7.35
CA ASP A 60 -10.80 -1.08 6.61
C ASP A 60 -11.23 -2.33 7.40
N LEU A 61 -11.26 -2.29 8.73
CA LEU A 61 -11.75 -3.40 9.54
C LEU A 61 -13.28 -3.41 9.57
N THR A 62 -13.85 -4.61 9.61
CA THR A 62 -15.26 -4.83 9.93
C THR A 62 -15.42 -4.86 11.44
N ASN A 63 -16.43 -4.17 11.97
CA ASN A 63 -16.73 -4.05 13.40
C ASN A 63 -15.50 -3.61 14.23
N PRO A 64 -14.84 -2.51 13.86
CA PRO A 64 -13.69 -2.02 14.61
C PRO A 64 -14.15 -1.52 16.00
N VAL A 65 -13.33 -1.78 17.01
CA VAL A 65 -13.54 -1.30 18.37
C VAL A 65 -12.42 -0.33 18.72
N MET A 66 -12.80 0.89 19.06
CA MET A 66 -11.87 1.94 19.52
C MET A 66 -11.97 2.12 21.03
N ASP A 67 -10.85 2.47 21.67
CA ASP A 67 -10.87 2.95 23.06
C ASP A 67 -11.26 4.44 23.13
N SER A 68 -11.28 4.99 24.37
CA SER A 68 -11.65 6.40 24.61
C SER A 68 -10.69 7.41 24.00
N ASN A 69 -9.49 6.98 23.57
CA ASN A 69 -8.49 7.81 22.89
C ASN A 69 -8.50 7.60 21.37
N CYS A 70 -9.53 6.97 20.83
CA CYS A 70 -9.64 6.63 19.42
C CYS A 70 -8.50 5.74 18.88
N LYS A 71 -7.96 4.88 19.75
CA LYS A 71 -7.01 3.82 19.35
C LYS A 71 -7.80 2.56 19.03
N VAL A 72 -7.63 2.00 17.85
CA VAL A 72 -8.33 0.77 17.45
C VAL A 72 -7.75 -0.42 18.21
N GLN A 73 -8.62 -1.14 18.90
CA GLN A 73 -8.26 -2.28 19.75
C GLN A 73 -8.49 -3.62 19.07
N SER A 74 -9.52 -3.73 18.25
CA SER A 74 -9.89 -4.98 17.58
C SER A 74 -10.74 -4.73 16.35
N GLY A 75 -10.91 -5.76 15.55
CA GLY A 75 -11.77 -5.79 14.38
C GLY A 75 -11.41 -6.97 13.49
N THR A 76 -12.13 -7.13 12.40
CA THR A 76 -11.92 -8.21 11.44
C THR A 76 -11.51 -7.61 10.09
N LEU A 77 -10.38 -8.08 9.55
CA LEU A 77 -9.94 -7.71 8.21
C LEU A 77 -10.30 -8.79 7.20
N HIS A 78 -11.00 -8.40 6.16
CA HIS A 78 -11.10 -9.20 4.93
C HIS A 78 -9.96 -8.77 4.02
N ASP A 79 -8.82 -9.47 4.14
CA ASP A 79 -7.57 -9.02 3.53
C ASP A 79 -7.62 -9.07 2.01
N PRO A 80 -7.47 -7.93 1.33
CA PRO A 80 -7.51 -7.91 -0.15
C PRO A 80 -6.30 -8.61 -0.78
N TYR A 81 -5.16 -8.66 -0.10
CA TYR A 81 -3.95 -9.24 -0.67
C TYR A 81 -3.96 -10.76 -0.73
N THR A 82 -4.54 -11.42 0.26
CA THR A 82 -4.59 -12.89 0.33
C THR A 82 -5.99 -13.46 0.16
N GLY A 83 -7.03 -12.65 0.34
CA GLY A 83 -8.41 -13.11 0.41
C GLY A 83 -8.78 -13.75 1.74
N GLN A 84 -7.87 -13.79 2.72
CA GLN A 84 -8.09 -14.38 4.02
C GLN A 84 -8.84 -13.43 4.95
N THR A 85 -9.55 -13.99 5.93
CA THR A 85 -10.18 -13.25 7.02
C THR A 85 -9.28 -13.32 8.24
N ILE A 86 -8.93 -12.16 8.81
CA ILE A 86 -7.97 -12.04 9.89
C ILE A 86 -8.61 -11.27 11.04
N ASN A 87 -8.54 -11.83 12.24
CA ASN A 87 -8.96 -11.16 13.47
C ASN A 87 -7.79 -10.32 14.02
N PHE A 88 -7.99 -9.02 14.06
CA PHE A 88 -7.03 -8.09 14.66
C PHE A 88 -7.40 -7.87 16.13
N ARG A 89 -6.41 -8.04 17.01
CA ARG A 89 -6.53 -7.76 18.43
C ARG A 89 -5.24 -7.15 18.96
N LYS A 90 -5.33 -5.94 19.47
CA LYS A 90 -4.17 -5.25 20.06
C LYS A 90 -3.74 -5.89 21.38
N SER A 91 -4.71 -6.35 22.17
CA SER A 91 -4.49 -7.07 23.42
C SER A 91 -5.53 -8.15 23.63
N VAL A 92 -5.19 -9.15 24.42
CA VAL A 92 -6.10 -10.25 24.80
C VAL A 92 -6.00 -10.50 26.30
N VAL A 93 -7.04 -11.12 26.89
CA VAL A 93 -7.03 -11.51 28.31
C VAL A 93 -6.65 -12.99 28.39
N LYS A 94 -5.56 -13.29 29.12
CA LYS A 94 -5.12 -14.65 29.43
C LYS A 94 -4.92 -14.79 30.93
N ASN A 95 -5.55 -15.82 31.53
CA ASN A 95 -5.45 -16.07 32.98
C ASN A 95 -5.81 -14.84 33.83
N GLY A 96 -6.83 -14.08 33.43
CA GLY A 96 -7.28 -12.88 34.12
C GLY A 96 -6.35 -11.65 33.91
N LYS A 97 -5.30 -11.76 33.13
CA LYS A 97 -4.38 -10.64 32.83
C LYS A 97 -4.49 -10.20 31.38
N THR A 98 -4.45 -8.89 31.16
CA THR A 98 -4.34 -8.31 29.83
C THR A 98 -2.90 -8.43 29.35
N VAL A 99 -2.71 -9.11 28.21
CA VAL A 99 -1.42 -9.31 27.55
C VAL A 99 -1.49 -8.80 26.11
N SER A 100 -0.35 -8.61 25.47
CA SER A 100 -0.29 -8.21 24.07
C SER A 100 -0.98 -9.26 23.19
N GLY A 101 -1.81 -8.80 22.29
CA GLY A 101 -2.35 -9.63 21.19
C GLY A 101 -1.37 -9.71 20.02
N ASP A 102 -1.87 -10.05 18.85
CA ASP A 102 -1.10 -10.06 17.62
C ASP A 102 -1.44 -8.82 16.77
N SER A 103 -0.86 -7.68 17.16
CA SER A 103 -1.05 -6.42 16.44
C SER A 103 -0.32 -6.39 15.09
N THR A 104 0.62 -7.32 14.84
CA THR A 104 1.36 -7.42 13.58
C THR A 104 0.64 -8.25 12.53
N ALA A 105 -0.43 -8.94 12.90
CA ALA A 105 -1.26 -9.72 11.97
C ALA A 105 -1.87 -8.84 10.88
N VAL A 106 -2.17 -7.59 11.21
CA VAL A 106 -2.67 -6.57 10.28
C VAL A 106 -1.72 -5.37 10.34
N GLN A 107 -1.24 -4.96 9.18
CA GLN A 107 -0.35 -3.81 9.01
C GLN A 107 -0.96 -2.82 8.03
N ILE A 108 -0.53 -1.58 8.11
CA ILE A 108 -0.94 -0.55 7.15
C ILE A 108 0.12 -0.48 6.07
N ASP A 109 -0.27 -0.85 4.85
CA ASP A 109 0.59 -0.83 3.69
C ASP A 109 0.45 0.48 2.93
N HIS A 110 1.58 1.03 2.48
CA HIS A 110 1.61 2.03 1.41
C HIS A 110 1.54 1.26 0.09
N VAL A 111 0.44 1.35 -0.64
CA VAL A 111 0.22 0.56 -1.86
C VAL A 111 1.33 0.81 -2.87
N VAL A 112 1.71 2.07 -3.08
CA VAL A 112 3.00 2.42 -3.66
C VAL A 112 3.94 2.70 -2.50
N ALA A 113 4.89 1.82 -2.27
CA ALA A 113 5.78 1.84 -1.11
C ALA A 113 6.53 3.17 -1.01
N LEU A 114 6.90 3.56 0.22
CA LEU A 114 7.62 4.81 0.46
C LEU A 114 8.91 4.90 -0.35
N ASN A 115 9.66 3.79 -0.46
CA ASN A 115 10.89 3.78 -1.25
C ASN A 115 10.63 3.94 -2.75
N ASP A 116 9.55 3.36 -3.27
CA ASP A 116 9.14 3.57 -4.65
C ASP A 116 8.73 5.04 -4.88
N ALA A 117 7.94 5.61 -3.99
CA ALA A 117 7.53 7.02 -4.07
C ALA A 117 8.74 7.95 -4.01
N TRP A 118 9.70 7.67 -3.13
CA TRP A 118 10.98 8.37 -3.10
C TRP A 118 11.68 8.31 -4.44
N ALA A 119 11.93 7.09 -4.93
CA ALA A 119 12.68 6.85 -6.16
C ALA A 119 12.01 7.45 -7.39
N SER A 120 10.67 7.56 -7.38
CA SER A 120 9.89 8.06 -8.51
C SER A 120 9.53 9.54 -8.45
N GLY A 121 10.10 10.29 -7.48
CA GLY A 121 9.97 11.75 -7.48
C GLY A 121 10.07 12.45 -6.14
N LEU A 122 9.69 11.83 -5.02
CA LEU A 122 9.70 12.52 -3.72
C LEU A 122 11.12 12.76 -3.16
N TRP A 123 12.16 12.20 -3.79
CA TRP A 123 13.55 12.48 -3.45
C TRP A 123 13.95 13.93 -3.72
N LYS A 124 13.26 14.61 -4.64
CA LYS A 124 13.58 16.00 -5.02
C LYS A 124 13.35 16.93 -3.83
N ASN A 125 14.27 17.87 -3.61
CA ASN A 125 14.15 18.85 -2.53
C ASN A 125 12.88 19.71 -2.63
N SER A 126 12.41 19.97 -3.84
CA SER A 126 11.15 20.68 -4.09
C SER A 126 9.91 19.90 -3.61
N ARG A 127 10.06 18.61 -3.32
CA ARG A 127 8.96 17.73 -2.89
C ARG A 127 9.01 17.37 -1.39
N LYS A 128 9.89 18.02 -0.60
CA LYS A 128 10.00 17.74 0.84
C LYS A 128 8.67 17.82 1.59
N ASN A 129 7.87 18.83 1.29
CA ASN A 129 6.59 19.06 1.97
C ASN A 129 5.53 18.02 1.61
N ASP A 130 5.74 17.24 0.54
CA ASP A 130 4.82 16.19 0.12
C ASP A 130 5.06 14.84 0.81
N ARG A 131 6.24 14.66 1.42
CA ARG A 131 6.67 13.34 1.92
C ARG A 131 5.81 12.84 3.09
N VAL A 132 5.67 13.64 4.14
CA VAL A 132 4.86 13.29 5.31
C VAL A 132 3.38 13.21 4.93
N LYS A 133 2.93 14.12 4.08
CA LYS A 133 1.57 14.11 3.53
C LYS A 133 1.29 12.80 2.79
N TYR A 134 2.21 12.37 1.93
CA TYR A 134 2.11 11.10 1.20
C TYR A 134 2.02 9.91 2.16
N ALA A 135 2.91 9.86 3.15
CA ALA A 135 2.97 8.76 4.11
C ALA A 135 1.70 8.62 4.95
N ASN A 136 0.93 9.69 5.10
CA ASN A 136 -0.31 9.73 5.90
C ASN A 136 -1.58 9.90 5.03
N ASP A 137 -1.46 9.80 3.71
CA ASP A 137 -2.61 9.96 2.82
C ASP A 137 -3.47 8.70 2.80
N PRO A 138 -4.73 8.77 3.24
CA PRO A 138 -5.64 7.61 3.22
C PRO A 138 -5.77 6.95 1.84
N ASP A 139 -5.62 7.70 0.76
CA ASP A 139 -5.70 7.17 -0.61
C ASP A 139 -4.50 6.29 -0.97
N VAL A 140 -3.36 6.45 -0.27
CA VAL A 140 -2.15 5.66 -0.45
C VAL A 140 -2.17 4.39 0.41
N LEU A 141 -2.96 4.39 1.48
CA LEU A 141 -2.88 3.44 2.59
C LEU A 141 -3.96 2.38 2.54
N LEU A 142 -3.60 1.17 2.94
CA LEU A 142 -4.47 0.00 2.95
C LEU A 142 -4.09 -0.91 4.12
N ALA A 143 -5.08 -1.31 4.93
CA ALA A 143 -4.87 -2.38 5.91
C ALA A 143 -4.71 -3.72 5.18
N SER A 144 -3.71 -4.49 5.55
CA SER A 144 -3.37 -5.75 4.88
C SER A 144 -2.80 -6.76 5.86
N GLN A 145 -2.80 -8.03 5.47
CA GLN A 145 -2.11 -9.07 6.22
C GLN A 145 -0.62 -8.74 6.37
N GLY A 146 -0.10 -8.88 7.60
CA GLY A 146 1.29 -8.56 7.91
C GLY A 146 2.29 -9.35 7.08
N ASP A 147 2.09 -10.67 6.92
CA ASP A 147 3.01 -11.50 6.13
C ASP A 147 3.01 -11.11 4.65
N ALA A 148 1.85 -10.82 4.07
CA ALA A 148 1.76 -10.37 2.69
C ALA A 148 2.43 -9.01 2.50
N ASN A 149 2.24 -8.09 3.45
CA ASN A 149 2.90 -6.79 3.43
C ASN A 149 4.43 -6.93 3.53
N ASN A 150 4.92 -7.78 4.40
CA ASN A 150 6.34 -8.06 4.53
C ASN A 150 6.92 -8.71 3.26
N ALA A 151 6.20 -9.63 2.64
CA ALA A 151 6.59 -10.26 1.38
C ALA A 151 6.63 -9.25 0.23
N LYS A 152 5.67 -8.34 0.17
CA LYS A 152 5.63 -7.27 -0.84
C LYS A 152 6.86 -6.37 -0.76
N SER A 153 7.32 -6.00 0.45
CA SER A 153 8.46 -5.09 0.65
C SER A 153 8.26 -3.79 -0.14
N GLU A 154 9.18 -3.44 -1.03
CA GLU A 154 9.07 -2.23 -1.88
C GLU A 154 8.03 -2.37 -3.00
N GLY A 155 7.57 -3.60 -3.25
CA GLY A 155 6.56 -3.89 -4.25
C GLY A 155 7.02 -3.79 -5.71
N ILE A 156 8.29 -3.49 -5.94
CA ILE A 156 8.85 -3.31 -7.27
C ILE A 156 10.37 -3.47 -7.24
N ASN A 157 10.95 -3.93 -8.35
CA ASN A 157 12.37 -3.83 -8.59
C ASN A 157 12.72 -2.42 -9.09
N LEU A 158 13.45 -1.67 -8.28
CA LEU A 158 13.88 -0.31 -8.65
C LEU A 158 15.16 -0.27 -9.50
N TYR A 159 15.82 -1.40 -9.69
CA TYR A 159 17.14 -1.46 -10.34
C TYR A 159 17.11 -1.99 -11.77
N GLY A 160 16.00 -2.57 -12.20
CA GLY A 160 15.87 -3.13 -13.55
C GLY A 160 14.69 -4.07 -13.67
N SER A 161 14.54 -4.67 -14.84
CA SER A 161 13.51 -5.68 -15.05
C SER A 161 13.87 -6.98 -14.31
N GLY A 162 12.86 -7.61 -13.72
CA GLY A 162 12.99 -8.85 -12.98
C GLY A 162 12.82 -8.69 -11.48
N VAL A 163 12.47 -9.79 -10.81
CA VAL A 163 12.29 -9.80 -9.35
C VAL A 163 13.64 -9.61 -8.65
N PRO A 164 13.76 -8.73 -7.65
CA PRO A 164 14.99 -8.54 -6.91
C PRO A 164 15.46 -9.87 -6.29
N LYS A 165 16.73 -10.20 -6.40
CA LYS A 165 17.30 -11.47 -5.89
C LYS A 165 16.94 -11.73 -4.43
N LYS A 166 17.03 -10.72 -3.58
CA LYS A 166 16.70 -10.81 -2.15
C LYS A 166 15.21 -11.04 -1.87
N SER A 167 14.36 -10.84 -2.86
CA SER A 167 12.92 -11.03 -2.76
C SER A 167 12.43 -12.34 -3.40
N VAL A 168 13.31 -13.08 -4.07
CA VAL A 168 12.94 -14.36 -4.70
C VAL A 168 12.43 -15.32 -3.63
N GLY A 169 11.30 -15.96 -3.92
CA GLY A 169 10.61 -16.85 -2.99
C GLY A 169 9.71 -16.13 -1.98
N ARG A 170 9.77 -14.81 -1.88
CA ARG A 170 8.91 -14.00 -1.00
C ARG A 170 7.71 -13.41 -1.72
N TRP A 171 7.74 -13.35 -3.03
CA TRP A 171 6.69 -12.77 -3.86
C TRP A 171 5.54 -13.77 -4.04
N ALA A 172 4.33 -13.34 -3.73
CA ALA A 172 3.14 -14.18 -3.90
C ALA A 172 2.79 -14.39 -5.38
N ALA A 173 2.89 -13.33 -6.16
CA ALA A 173 2.75 -13.31 -7.61
C ALA A 173 3.48 -12.08 -8.14
N SER A 174 3.75 -12.02 -9.43
CA SER A 174 4.40 -10.84 -10.02
C SER A 174 4.24 -10.81 -11.53
N THR A 175 4.26 -9.60 -12.10
CA THR A 175 4.85 -9.37 -13.41
C THR A 175 6.38 -9.44 -13.25
N PRO A 176 7.21 -9.34 -14.29
CA PRO A 176 8.65 -9.51 -14.09
C PRO A 176 9.26 -8.66 -12.98
N SER A 177 8.76 -7.44 -12.75
CA SER A 177 9.35 -6.51 -11.76
C SER A 177 8.38 -5.97 -10.72
N VAL A 178 7.07 -6.07 -10.93
CA VAL A 178 6.06 -5.51 -10.02
C VAL A 178 5.40 -6.66 -9.26
N TRP A 179 5.42 -6.57 -7.93
CA TRP A 179 4.72 -7.52 -7.06
C TRP A 179 3.21 -7.42 -7.27
N LEU A 180 2.55 -8.55 -7.23
CA LEU A 180 1.10 -8.65 -7.24
C LEU A 180 0.61 -9.43 -6.02
N PRO A 181 -0.55 -9.05 -5.44
CA PRO A 181 -1.16 -9.85 -4.39
C PRO A 181 -1.53 -11.24 -4.90
N SER A 182 -1.46 -12.25 -4.03
CA SER A 182 -1.82 -13.63 -4.38
C SER A 182 -3.31 -13.79 -4.66
N ASN A 183 -4.15 -12.93 -4.08
CA ASN A 183 -5.57 -12.88 -4.38
C ASN A 183 -5.78 -12.37 -5.81
N SER A 184 -5.98 -13.28 -6.75
CA SER A 184 -6.14 -12.94 -8.17
C SER A 184 -7.30 -11.98 -8.43
N GLY A 185 -8.36 -12.06 -7.63
CA GLY A 185 -9.52 -11.15 -7.73
C GLY A 185 -9.21 -9.70 -7.40
N TYR A 186 -8.08 -9.41 -6.76
CA TYR A 186 -7.67 -8.05 -6.43
C TYR A 186 -6.56 -7.49 -7.33
N GLN A 187 -5.89 -8.31 -8.11
CA GLN A 187 -4.69 -7.90 -8.85
C GLN A 187 -4.94 -6.75 -9.83
N CYS A 188 -6.05 -6.77 -10.56
CA CYS A 188 -6.37 -5.70 -11.51
C CYS A 188 -6.63 -4.37 -10.78
N SER A 189 -7.41 -4.39 -9.71
CA SER A 189 -7.69 -3.22 -8.88
C SER A 189 -6.42 -2.69 -8.21
N TYR A 190 -5.58 -3.57 -7.72
CA TYR A 190 -4.29 -3.22 -7.13
C TYR A 190 -3.38 -2.49 -8.11
N MET A 191 -3.24 -3.01 -9.33
CA MET A 191 -2.39 -2.39 -10.35
C MET A 191 -2.95 -1.02 -10.78
N ALA A 192 -4.27 -0.91 -10.95
CA ALA A 192 -4.91 0.37 -11.26
C ALA A 192 -4.75 1.39 -10.12
N LYS A 193 -4.81 0.93 -8.87
CA LYS A 193 -4.61 1.78 -7.69
C LYS A 193 -3.18 2.32 -7.61
N ARG A 194 -2.17 1.51 -7.96
CA ARG A 194 -0.79 1.99 -8.07
C ARG A 194 -0.67 3.16 -9.05
N VAL A 195 -1.31 3.04 -10.20
CA VAL A 195 -1.31 4.11 -11.22
C VAL A 195 -1.99 5.37 -10.66
N TYR A 196 -3.16 5.21 -10.04
CA TYR A 196 -3.88 6.32 -9.43
C TYR A 196 -3.00 7.09 -8.43
N ILE A 197 -2.29 6.39 -7.56
CA ILE A 197 -1.43 7.02 -6.55
C ILE A 197 -0.29 7.79 -7.21
N LYS A 198 0.39 7.18 -8.18
CA LYS A 198 1.47 7.85 -8.90
C LYS A 198 0.99 9.06 -9.68
N ASP A 199 -0.18 8.98 -10.29
CA ASP A 199 -0.80 10.11 -10.98
C ASP A 199 -1.14 11.24 -10.00
N LYS A 200 -1.75 10.92 -8.86
CA LYS A 200 -2.10 11.91 -7.84
C LYS A 200 -0.90 12.75 -7.38
N TYR A 201 0.26 12.13 -7.25
CA TYR A 201 1.49 12.79 -6.76
C TYR A 201 2.45 13.20 -7.88
N GLY A 202 2.08 13.03 -9.14
CA GLY A 202 2.95 13.36 -10.27
C GLY A 202 4.26 12.57 -10.26
N LEU A 203 4.22 11.30 -9.83
CA LEU A 203 5.38 10.43 -9.76
C LEU A 203 5.64 9.76 -11.12
N SER A 204 6.88 9.34 -11.33
CA SER A 204 7.29 8.66 -12.54
C SER A 204 7.14 7.14 -12.46
N MET A 205 7.20 6.50 -13.61
CA MET A 205 7.44 5.07 -13.75
C MET A 205 8.74 4.87 -14.52
N SER A 206 9.50 3.84 -14.16
CA SER A 206 10.58 3.38 -15.03
C SER A 206 9.99 2.84 -16.33
N SER A 207 10.83 2.67 -17.36
CA SER A 207 10.37 2.10 -18.63
C SER A 207 9.82 0.67 -18.45
N TRP A 208 10.47 -0.15 -17.62
CA TRP A 208 10.02 -1.52 -17.35
C TRP A 208 8.74 -1.55 -16.52
N GLU A 209 8.61 -0.72 -15.49
CA GLU A 209 7.37 -0.61 -14.71
C GLU A 209 6.19 -0.21 -15.60
N LYS A 210 6.36 0.81 -16.42
CA LYS A 210 5.31 1.31 -17.31
C LYS A 210 4.85 0.23 -18.30
N SER A 211 5.79 -0.44 -18.95
CA SER A 211 5.49 -1.50 -19.90
C SER A 211 4.72 -2.65 -19.26
N GLU A 212 5.19 -3.12 -18.10
CA GLU A 212 4.55 -4.22 -17.37
C GLU A 212 3.17 -3.84 -16.83
N THR A 213 3.03 -2.62 -16.32
CA THR A 213 1.76 -2.10 -15.80
C THR A 213 0.71 -2.00 -16.91
N ILE A 214 1.06 -1.40 -18.03
CA ILE A 214 0.14 -1.27 -19.17
C ILE A 214 -0.23 -2.65 -19.72
N GLY A 215 0.75 -3.53 -19.92
CA GLY A 215 0.50 -4.89 -20.42
C GLY A 215 -0.42 -5.69 -19.52
N PHE A 216 -0.21 -5.60 -18.20
CA PHE A 216 -1.07 -6.27 -17.22
C PHE A 216 -2.50 -5.69 -17.22
N LEU A 217 -2.64 -4.38 -17.22
CA LEU A 217 -3.95 -3.72 -17.26
C LEU A 217 -4.71 -4.02 -18.56
N GLN A 218 -4.02 -4.15 -19.68
CA GLN A 218 -4.65 -4.58 -20.94
C GLN A 218 -5.23 -6.00 -20.84
N GLN A 219 -4.56 -6.91 -20.14
CA GLN A 219 -5.10 -8.24 -19.86
C GLN A 219 -6.33 -8.17 -18.94
N CYS A 220 -6.31 -7.28 -17.94
CA CYS A 220 -7.47 -7.01 -17.09
C CYS A 220 -8.66 -6.51 -17.92
N GLN A 221 -8.42 -5.58 -18.84
CA GLN A 221 -9.44 -5.02 -19.72
C GLN A 221 -10.05 -6.10 -20.62
N ALA A 222 -9.24 -7.00 -21.14
CA ALA A 222 -9.70 -8.10 -21.97
C ALA A 222 -10.63 -9.07 -21.20
N LYS A 223 -10.40 -9.25 -19.89
CA LYS A 223 -11.24 -10.08 -19.01
C LYS A 223 -12.59 -9.45 -18.71
N GLU A 224 -12.69 -8.11 -18.75
CA GLU A 224 -13.95 -7.38 -18.54
C GLU A 224 -14.91 -7.50 -19.70
N ASN A 225 -14.41 -7.86 -20.88
CA ASN A 225 -15.18 -8.07 -22.11
C ASN A 225 -15.51 -9.59 -22.28
#